data_fc250c8fe091ec68e4bb68a97247e636
#
_entry.id   fc250c8fe091ec68e4bb68a97247e636
#
_cell.length_a   1.000
_cell.length_b   1.000
_cell.length_c   1.000
_cell.angle_alpha   90.00
_cell.angle_beta   90.00
_cell.angle_gamma   90.00
#
_symmetry.space_group_name_H-M   'P 1'
#
loop_
_entity.id
_entity.type
_entity.pdbx_description
1 polymer ?
#
loop_
_entity_poly.entity_id
_entity_poly.type
_entity_poly.pdbx_seq_one_letter_code
_entity_poly.pdbx_strand_id
1 'polypeptide(L)'
;MDVRITIETTFDNGEKRTHQLDGISRPYRVTCPDGIGLRLEDGKRVVEQIQRAILCDQVEEIIRESRVCPDCASVRAIHDYRTRDLDTLFGRVRVKAARLRRCSCDARSAAMPGGPISPLAYFFPDRATPELQRLHAELGSRHSFREAARLMKSFLPCHPPHHTTVRDRLGRVAAGLEKSRRASGDPAEALPKG
;
A
#
# COMPACT_ATOMS: atom_id res chain seq x y z
N MET A 1 29.24 -16.70 2.23
CA MET A 1 29.07 -15.38 1.60
C MET A 1 27.86 -14.71 2.23
N ASP A 2 28.05 -13.50 2.70
CA ASP A 2 26.98 -12.70 3.31
C ASP A 2 26.78 -11.43 2.48
N VAL A 3 25.53 -11.19 2.09
CA VAL A 3 25.13 -10.00 1.36
C VAL A 3 24.41 -9.06 2.32
N ARG A 4 24.86 -7.82 2.43
CA ARG A 4 24.20 -6.76 3.19
C ARG A 4 23.48 -5.85 2.22
N ILE A 5 22.28 -5.43 2.57
CA ILE A 5 21.46 -4.55 1.74
C ILE A 5 21.12 -3.33 2.58
N THR A 6 21.39 -2.16 2.02
CA THR A 6 21.08 -0.87 2.64
C THR A 6 20.29 -0.03 1.66
N ILE A 7 19.23 0.62 2.13
CA ILE A 7 18.42 1.55 1.36
C ILE A 7 18.65 2.95 1.92
N GLU A 8 18.85 3.93 1.08
CA GLU A 8 18.83 5.34 1.43
C GLU A 8 17.60 5.99 0.79
N THR A 9 16.75 6.60 1.60
CA THR A 9 15.63 7.44 1.16
C THR A 9 16.08 8.88 1.25
N THR A 10 15.93 9.65 0.16
CA THR A 10 16.17 11.10 0.16
C THR A 10 14.83 11.80 -0.02
N PHE A 11 14.48 12.68 0.91
CA PHE A 11 13.25 13.47 0.89
C PHE A 11 13.45 14.78 0.11
N ASP A 12 12.34 15.41 -0.31
CA ASP A 12 12.38 16.66 -1.08
C ASP A 12 13.07 17.81 -0.32
N ASN A 13 13.04 17.78 1.00
CA ASN A 13 13.75 18.74 1.87
C ASN A 13 15.25 18.45 2.00
N GLY A 14 15.79 17.43 1.32
CA GLY A 14 17.17 16.99 1.41
C GLY A 14 17.50 16.10 2.61
N GLU A 15 16.54 15.83 3.49
CA GLU A 15 16.70 14.86 4.58
C GLU A 15 16.99 13.48 3.99
N LYS A 16 17.94 12.76 4.59
CA LYS A 16 18.29 11.39 4.20
C LYS A 16 18.03 10.45 5.34
N ARG A 17 17.47 9.30 5.00
CA ARG A 17 17.19 8.24 5.96
C ARG A 17 17.74 6.91 5.45
N THR A 18 18.43 6.19 6.30
CA THR A 18 19.08 4.93 5.94
C THR A 18 18.39 3.77 6.66
N HIS A 19 18.03 2.74 5.90
CA HIS A 19 17.46 1.50 6.40
C HIS A 19 18.39 0.34 6.10
N GLN A 20 18.75 -0.43 7.12
CA GLN A 20 19.46 -1.69 6.92
C GLN A 20 18.43 -2.82 6.85
N LEU A 21 18.53 -3.64 5.79
CA LEU A 21 17.69 -4.81 5.61
C LEU A 21 18.38 -6.06 6.13
N ASP A 22 17.59 -7.08 6.44
CA ASP A 22 18.12 -8.39 6.75
C ASP A 22 18.92 -8.91 5.56
N GLY A 23 20.16 -9.29 5.81
CA GLY A 23 21.06 -9.79 4.80
C GLY A 23 20.67 -11.17 4.28
N ILE A 24 21.35 -11.59 3.24
CA ILE A 24 21.23 -12.94 2.66
C ILE A 24 22.52 -13.68 2.94
N SER A 25 22.43 -14.76 3.70
CA SER A 25 23.58 -15.65 3.93
C SER A 25 23.51 -16.88 3.04
N ARG A 26 24.63 -17.25 2.47
CA ARG A 26 24.81 -18.43 1.63
C ARG A 26 26.05 -19.22 2.08
N PRO A 27 26.02 -20.57 1.98
CA PRO A 27 27.20 -21.35 2.26
C PRO A 27 28.33 -20.97 1.30
N TYR A 28 29.54 -20.99 1.80
CA TYR A 28 30.73 -20.68 0.98
C TYR A 28 30.92 -21.68 -0.18
N ARG A 29 30.61 -22.96 0.08
CA ARG A 29 30.65 -24.00 -0.94
C ARG A 29 29.23 -24.28 -1.44
N VAL A 30 29.03 -24.12 -2.73
CA VAL A 30 27.78 -24.49 -3.39
C VAL A 30 27.86 -26.00 -3.69
N THR A 31 27.04 -26.77 -3.03
CA THR A 31 26.98 -28.25 -3.15
C THR A 31 25.84 -28.71 -4.06
N CYS A 32 24.90 -27.83 -4.38
CA CYS A 32 23.79 -28.12 -5.29
C CYS A 32 23.36 -26.84 -6.04
N PRO A 33 22.74 -26.99 -7.24
CA PRO A 33 22.25 -25.85 -8.04
C PRO A 33 21.32 -24.90 -7.27
N ASP A 34 20.49 -25.41 -6.37
CA ASP A 34 19.53 -24.64 -5.57
C ASP A 34 20.19 -23.61 -4.61
N GLY A 35 21.51 -23.72 -4.43
CA GLY A 35 22.30 -22.76 -3.63
C GLY A 35 22.78 -21.55 -4.42
N ILE A 36 22.56 -21.49 -5.74
CA ILE A 36 23.05 -20.43 -6.61
C ILE A 36 22.01 -19.31 -6.73
N GLY A 37 22.48 -18.06 -6.58
CA GLY A 37 21.66 -16.87 -6.77
C GLY A 37 20.61 -16.62 -5.66
N LEU A 38 19.59 -15.85 -6.01
CA LEU A 38 18.46 -15.56 -5.15
C LEU A 38 17.37 -16.63 -5.30
N ARG A 39 16.92 -17.15 -4.18
CA ARG A 39 15.69 -17.97 -4.15
C ARG A 39 14.46 -17.07 -4.13
N LEU A 40 13.33 -17.61 -4.56
CA LEU A 40 12.05 -16.88 -4.53
C LEU A 40 11.74 -16.31 -3.13
N GLU A 41 11.99 -17.10 -2.08
CA GLU A 41 11.74 -16.66 -0.69
C GLU A 41 12.69 -15.53 -0.24
N ASP A 42 13.95 -15.52 -0.71
CA ASP A 42 14.87 -14.42 -0.44
C ASP A 42 14.40 -13.14 -1.13
N GLY A 43 13.98 -13.26 -2.40
CA GLY A 43 13.41 -12.14 -3.16
C GLY A 43 12.18 -11.58 -2.47
N LYS A 44 11.24 -12.43 -2.06
CA LYS A 44 10.04 -12.03 -1.30
C LYS A 44 10.41 -11.27 -0.02
N ARG A 45 11.34 -11.79 0.77
CA ARG A 45 11.79 -11.18 2.01
C ARG A 45 12.44 -9.81 1.79
N VAL A 46 13.28 -9.68 0.77
CA VAL A 46 13.94 -8.42 0.43
C VAL A 46 12.92 -7.37 -0.01
N VAL A 47 12.02 -7.70 -0.95
CA VAL A 47 11.03 -6.73 -1.43
C VAL A 47 10.02 -6.35 -0.35
N GLU A 48 9.68 -7.25 0.59
CA GLU A 48 8.84 -6.94 1.74
C GLU A 48 9.50 -5.89 2.65
N GLN A 49 10.80 -6.02 2.91
CA GLN A 49 11.54 -5.08 3.74
C GLN A 49 11.70 -3.72 3.04
N ILE A 50 11.98 -3.71 1.72
CA ILE A 50 12.01 -2.50 0.90
C ILE A 50 10.65 -1.78 0.97
N GLN A 51 9.57 -2.51 0.75
CA GLN A 51 8.20 -1.97 0.83
C GLN A 51 7.91 -1.37 2.20
N ARG A 52 8.33 -2.04 3.27
CA ARG A 52 8.15 -1.54 4.64
C ARG A 52 8.89 -0.22 4.85
N ALA A 53 10.16 -0.14 4.45
CA ALA A 53 10.97 1.07 4.58
C ALA A 53 10.32 2.24 3.84
N ILE A 54 10.03 2.07 2.55
CA ILE A 54 9.42 3.11 1.71
C ILE A 54 8.07 3.55 2.28
N LEU A 55 7.19 2.61 2.63
CA LEU A 55 5.85 2.94 3.09
C LEU A 55 5.86 3.65 4.45
N CYS A 56 6.76 3.26 5.36
CA CYS A 56 6.91 3.95 6.64
C CYS A 56 7.37 5.40 6.44
N ASP A 57 8.35 5.63 5.58
CA ASP A 57 8.85 6.96 5.24
C ASP A 57 7.75 7.81 4.59
N GLN A 58 7.02 7.27 3.62
CA GLN A 58 5.89 7.96 2.98
C GLN A 58 4.76 8.28 3.95
N VAL A 59 4.44 7.39 4.88
CA VAL A 59 3.41 7.61 5.90
C VAL A 59 3.80 8.75 6.83
N GLU A 60 5.06 8.84 7.23
CA GLU A 60 5.55 9.95 8.06
C GLU A 60 5.46 11.27 7.32
N GLU A 61 5.78 11.29 6.02
CA GLU A 61 5.66 12.47 5.17
C GLU A 61 4.20 12.92 5.03
N ILE A 62 3.29 12.01 4.70
CA ILE A 62 1.85 12.28 4.63
C ILE A 62 1.34 12.90 5.95
N ILE A 63 1.79 12.37 7.08
CA ILE A 63 1.42 12.92 8.39
C ILE A 63 1.98 14.32 8.56
N ARG A 64 3.25 14.56 8.20
CA ARG A 64 3.93 15.86 8.33
C ARG A 64 3.20 16.94 7.50
N GLU A 65 2.92 16.64 6.24
CA GLU A 65 2.19 17.56 5.35
C GLU A 65 0.76 17.82 5.82
N SER A 66 0.05 16.78 6.26
CA SER A 66 -1.33 16.91 6.73
C SER A 66 -1.46 17.73 8.01
N ARG A 67 -0.37 17.95 8.75
CA ARG A 67 -0.39 18.82 9.93
C ARG A 67 -0.57 20.29 9.59
N VAL A 68 -0.21 20.71 8.39
CA VAL A 68 -0.42 22.09 7.96
C VAL A 68 -1.84 22.23 7.42
N CYS A 69 -2.62 23.15 7.96
CA CYS A 69 -3.95 23.43 7.44
C CYS A 69 -3.85 24.14 6.08
N PRO A 70 -4.49 23.67 5.01
CA PRO A 70 -4.40 24.32 3.71
C PRO A 70 -5.06 25.71 3.67
N ASP A 71 -6.04 25.99 4.56
CA ASP A 71 -6.78 27.24 4.54
C ASP A 71 -6.13 28.35 5.37
N CYS A 72 -5.57 28.02 6.54
CA CYS A 72 -5.03 29.03 7.47
C CYS A 72 -3.56 28.81 7.83
N ALA A 73 -2.89 27.83 7.23
CA ALA A 73 -1.50 27.47 7.46
C ALA A 73 -1.15 27.12 8.94
N SER A 74 -2.15 27.02 9.83
CA SER A 74 -1.89 26.63 11.22
C SER A 74 -1.46 25.17 11.31
N VAL A 75 -0.58 24.87 12.26
CA VAL A 75 -0.10 23.50 12.49
C VAL A 75 -1.07 22.76 13.40
N ARG A 76 -1.72 21.72 12.86
CA ARG A 76 -2.62 20.85 13.62
C ARG A 76 -1.84 20.04 14.66
N ALA A 77 -2.29 20.06 15.90
CA ALA A 77 -1.74 19.22 16.95
C ALA A 77 -2.12 17.74 16.72
N ILE A 78 -1.22 16.85 17.09
CA ILE A 78 -1.52 15.41 17.09
C ILE A 78 -2.50 15.15 18.25
N HIS A 79 -3.61 14.47 17.94
CA HIS A 79 -4.59 14.03 18.94
C HIS A 79 -4.09 12.74 19.60
N ASP A 80 -3.81 11.73 18.82
CA ASP A 80 -3.25 10.44 19.23
C ASP A 80 -2.63 9.69 18.04
N TYR A 81 -2.08 8.52 18.32
CA TYR A 81 -1.59 7.58 17.31
C TYR A 81 -2.40 6.29 17.37
N ARG A 82 -2.69 5.74 16.22
CA ARG A 82 -3.30 4.43 16.06
C ARG A 82 -2.43 3.53 15.20
N THR A 83 -2.30 2.28 15.58
CA THR A 83 -1.68 1.29 14.70
C THR A 83 -2.66 0.92 13.58
N ARG A 84 -2.16 0.91 12.35
CA ARG A 84 -2.93 0.53 11.17
C ARG A 84 -2.13 -0.44 10.32
N ASP A 85 -2.74 -1.56 9.98
CA ASP A 85 -2.17 -2.51 9.03
C ASP A 85 -2.61 -2.09 7.60
N LEU A 86 -1.64 -2.00 6.70
CA LEU A 86 -1.82 -1.72 5.29
C LEU A 86 -1.38 -2.93 4.47
N ASP A 87 -2.29 -3.47 3.69
CA ASP A 87 -1.99 -4.55 2.75
C ASP A 87 -1.35 -3.96 1.50
N THR A 88 -0.19 -4.46 1.13
CA THR A 88 0.54 -4.06 -0.07
C THR A 88 0.81 -5.27 -0.95
N LEU A 89 1.29 -5.03 -2.16
CA LEU A 89 1.73 -6.09 -3.06
C LEU A 89 2.88 -6.92 -2.46
N PHE A 90 3.72 -6.28 -1.66
CA PHE A 90 4.92 -6.87 -1.08
C PHE A 90 4.85 -6.97 0.45
N GLY A 91 3.71 -7.40 0.97
CA GLY A 91 3.53 -7.69 2.39
C GLY A 91 2.51 -6.79 3.08
N ARG A 92 2.19 -7.15 4.32
CA ARG A 92 1.39 -6.32 5.22
C ARG A 92 2.30 -5.46 6.07
N VAL A 93 2.16 -4.16 5.96
CA VAL A 93 2.97 -3.20 6.70
C VAL A 93 2.13 -2.59 7.83
N ARG A 94 2.64 -2.71 9.04
CA ARG A 94 2.06 -2.07 10.22
C ARG A 94 2.67 -0.69 10.39
N VAL A 95 1.82 0.34 10.31
CA VAL A 95 2.23 1.74 10.41
C VAL A 95 1.60 2.43 11.61
N LYS A 96 2.29 3.45 12.12
CA LYS A 96 1.82 4.32 13.19
C LYS A 96 1.10 5.51 12.57
N ALA A 97 -0.22 5.45 12.52
CA ALA A 97 -1.08 6.49 11.94
C ALA A 97 -1.42 7.56 12.96
N ALA A 98 -0.99 8.81 12.72
CA ALA A 98 -1.42 9.93 13.54
C ALA A 98 -2.87 10.32 13.23
N ARG A 99 -3.62 10.69 14.28
CA ARG A 99 -4.86 11.43 14.17
C ARG A 99 -4.64 12.86 14.61
N LEU A 100 -5.13 13.81 13.84
CA LEU A 100 -4.86 15.24 14.02
C LEU A 100 -6.09 15.93 14.60
N ARG A 101 -5.87 16.89 15.49
CA ARG A 101 -6.92 17.78 15.97
C ARG A 101 -7.34 18.71 14.83
N ARG A 102 -8.61 18.99 14.75
CA ARG A 102 -9.16 19.95 13.78
C ARG A 102 -8.75 21.37 14.13
N CYS A 103 -8.55 22.18 13.11
CA CYS A 103 -8.50 23.64 13.27
C CYS A 103 -9.91 24.24 13.12
N SER A 104 -10.04 25.54 13.37
CA SER A 104 -11.30 26.26 13.21
C SER A 104 -11.82 26.27 11.76
N CYS A 105 -10.94 26.13 10.78
CA CYS A 105 -11.32 26.02 9.36
C CYS A 105 -12.04 24.70 9.05
N ASP A 106 -11.55 23.60 9.60
CA ASP A 106 -12.17 22.27 9.44
C ASP A 106 -13.60 22.22 10.05
N ALA A 107 -13.85 22.98 11.11
CA ALA A 107 -15.15 23.04 11.77
C ALA A 107 -16.23 23.74 10.91
N ARG A 108 -15.83 24.59 9.98
CA ARG A 108 -16.73 25.32 9.06
C ARG A 108 -17.16 24.46 7.87
N SER A 109 -16.46 23.37 7.59
CA SER A 109 -16.82 22.43 6.52
C SER A 109 -17.88 21.45 7.01
N ALA A 110 -19.13 21.65 6.59
CA ALA A 110 -20.28 20.79 6.94
C ALA A 110 -20.15 19.33 6.44
N ALA A 111 -19.18 19.06 5.55
CA ALA A 111 -19.01 17.76 4.90
C ALA A 111 -18.24 16.72 5.74
N MET A 112 -17.72 17.09 6.92
CA MET A 112 -16.86 16.21 7.68
C MET A 112 -17.47 15.85 9.04
N PRO A 113 -17.64 14.55 9.36
CA PRO A 113 -18.14 14.12 10.67
C PRO A 113 -17.23 14.63 11.80
N GLY A 114 -17.80 14.93 12.95
CA GLY A 114 -17.05 15.36 14.14
C GLY A 114 -15.94 14.37 14.53
N GLY A 115 -14.85 14.86 15.12
CA GLY A 115 -13.74 14.03 15.58
C GLY A 115 -12.38 14.34 14.90
N PRO A 116 -11.29 13.69 15.32
CA PRO A 116 -9.96 13.93 14.77
C PRO A 116 -9.85 13.47 13.33
N ILE A 117 -9.01 14.19 12.56
CA ILE A 117 -8.70 13.85 11.16
C ILE A 117 -7.72 12.69 11.14
N SER A 118 -7.95 11.70 10.29
CA SER A 118 -7.03 10.60 10.03
C SER A 118 -6.50 10.67 8.59
N PRO A 119 -5.33 11.25 8.34
CA PRO A 119 -4.79 11.39 6.98
C PRO A 119 -4.71 10.06 6.23
N LEU A 120 -4.19 9.03 6.88
CA LEU A 120 -4.06 7.71 6.25
C LEU A 120 -5.40 7.05 5.91
N ALA A 121 -6.49 7.40 6.59
CA ALA A 121 -7.81 6.86 6.25
C ALA A 121 -8.33 7.45 4.94
N TYR A 122 -7.91 8.67 4.62
CA TYR A 122 -8.23 9.32 3.34
C TYR A 122 -7.46 8.67 2.19
N PHE A 123 -6.14 8.49 2.33
CA PHE A 123 -5.30 7.88 1.30
C PHE A 123 -5.56 6.37 1.10
N PHE A 124 -5.86 5.66 2.18
CA PHE A 124 -6.06 4.20 2.15
C PHE A 124 -7.38 3.80 2.82
N PRO A 125 -8.52 4.14 2.22
CA PRO A 125 -9.83 3.80 2.80
C PRO A 125 -10.01 2.29 2.98
N ASP A 126 -9.54 1.49 2.04
CA ASP A 126 -9.63 0.02 2.03
C ASP A 126 -8.48 -0.68 2.76
N ARG A 127 -7.58 0.07 3.39
CA ARG A 127 -6.35 -0.48 4.00
C ARG A 127 -5.51 -1.32 3.04
N ALA A 128 -5.59 -1.04 1.76
CA ALA A 128 -4.83 -1.72 0.72
C ALA A 128 -4.29 -0.68 -0.28
N THR A 129 -3.09 -0.94 -0.80
CA THR A 129 -2.52 -0.07 -1.83
C THR A 129 -3.28 -0.22 -3.14
N PRO A 130 -3.38 0.84 -3.96
CA PRO A 130 -4.04 0.77 -5.27
C PRO A 130 -3.45 -0.30 -6.18
N GLU A 131 -2.14 -0.53 -6.10
CA GLU A 131 -1.46 -1.55 -6.88
C GLU A 131 -1.91 -2.97 -6.53
N LEU A 132 -2.06 -3.27 -5.23
CA LEU A 132 -2.60 -4.54 -4.79
C LEU A 132 -4.05 -4.73 -5.25
N GLN A 133 -4.86 -3.66 -5.21
CA GLN A 133 -6.25 -3.72 -5.68
C GLN A 133 -6.31 -3.96 -7.19
N ARG A 134 -5.45 -3.32 -7.98
CA ARG A 134 -5.32 -3.56 -9.42
C ARG A 134 -4.97 -5.00 -9.74
N LEU A 135 -3.97 -5.56 -9.06
CA LEU A 135 -3.58 -6.95 -9.28
C LEU A 135 -4.70 -7.93 -8.91
N HIS A 136 -5.45 -7.67 -7.82
CA HIS A 136 -6.63 -8.46 -7.48
C HIS A 136 -7.68 -8.41 -8.59
N ALA A 137 -7.93 -7.24 -9.16
CA ALA A 137 -8.89 -7.08 -10.26
C ALA A 137 -8.40 -7.80 -11.53
N GLU A 138 -7.14 -7.64 -11.87
CA GLU A 138 -6.51 -8.26 -13.05
C GLU A 138 -6.57 -9.78 -12.98
N LEU A 139 -6.13 -10.37 -11.87
CA LEU A 139 -6.16 -11.82 -11.71
C LEU A 139 -7.59 -12.34 -11.54
N GLY A 140 -8.45 -11.62 -10.84
CA GLY A 140 -9.85 -12.00 -10.62
C GLY A 140 -10.72 -11.92 -11.86
N SER A 141 -10.33 -11.14 -12.88
CA SER A 141 -11.01 -11.07 -14.17
C SER A 141 -10.64 -12.23 -15.11
N ARG A 142 -9.46 -12.84 -14.92
CA ARG A 142 -8.90 -13.88 -15.79
C ARG A 142 -8.99 -15.29 -15.20
N HIS A 143 -9.06 -15.40 -13.89
CA HIS A 143 -9.03 -16.66 -13.16
C HIS A 143 -10.19 -16.76 -12.19
N SER A 144 -10.50 -17.97 -11.73
CA SER A 144 -11.38 -18.11 -10.57
C SER A 144 -10.78 -17.39 -9.35
N PHE A 145 -11.60 -16.84 -8.47
CA PHE A 145 -11.13 -16.09 -7.29
C PHE A 145 -10.24 -16.93 -6.38
N ARG A 146 -10.46 -18.24 -6.31
CA ARG A 146 -9.60 -19.17 -5.55
C ARG A 146 -8.24 -19.33 -6.20
N GLU A 147 -8.21 -19.44 -7.53
CA GLU A 147 -6.97 -19.55 -8.30
C GLU A 147 -6.17 -18.25 -8.23
N ALA A 148 -6.81 -17.11 -8.41
CA ALA A 148 -6.18 -15.79 -8.25
C ALA A 148 -5.51 -15.66 -6.87
N ALA A 149 -6.22 -16.02 -5.79
CA ALA A 149 -5.67 -15.98 -4.44
C ALA A 149 -4.48 -16.95 -4.27
N ARG A 150 -4.54 -18.14 -4.89
CA ARG A 150 -3.45 -19.13 -4.87
C ARG A 150 -2.20 -18.60 -5.58
N LEU A 151 -2.35 -18.03 -6.78
CA LEU A 151 -1.25 -17.47 -7.55
C LEU A 151 -0.55 -16.35 -6.79
N MET A 152 -1.31 -15.43 -6.21
CA MET A 152 -0.76 -14.37 -5.40
C MET A 152 0.06 -14.90 -4.22
N LYS A 153 -0.47 -15.87 -3.47
CA LYS A 153 0.24 -16.49 -2.35
C LYS A 153 1.53 -17.18 -2.79
N SER A 154 1.55 -17.81 -3.98
CA SER A 154 2.72 -18.53 -4.47
C SER A 154 3.85 -17.61 -4.89
N PHE A 155 3.56 -16.48 -5.52
CA PHE A 155 4.58 -15.64 -6.14
C PHE A 155 4.90 -14.37 -5.36
N LEU A 156 3.97 -13.87 -4.55
CA LEU A 156 4.14 -12.61 -3.85
C LEU A 156 4.25 -12.80 -2.33
N PRO A 157 4.97 -11.93 -1.62
CA PRO A 157 4.96 -11.90 -0.16
C PRO A 157 3.71 -11.20 0.42
N CYS A 158 2.72 -10.91 -0.42
CA CYS A 158 1.50 -10.27 0.04
C CYS A 158 0.78 -11.12 1.10
N HIS A 159 0.04 -10.48 2.00
CA HIS A 159 -0.83 -11.20 2.91
C HIS A 159 -1.83 -12.02 2.09
N PRO A 160 -1.93 -13.36 2.31
CA PRO A 160 -2.78 -14.22 1.50
C PRO A 160 -4.22 -13.72 1.50
N PRO A 161 -4.76 -13.27 0.37
CA PRO A 161 -6.14 -12.83 0.33
C PRO A 161 -7.09 -14.03 0.41
N HIS A 162 -8.19 -13.87 1.14
CA HIS A 162 -9.30 -14.80 0.98
C HIS A 162 -9.95 -14.56 -0.40
N HIS A 163 -10.49 -15.61 -1.02
CA HIS A 163 -11.09 -15.49 -2.37
C HIS A 163 -12.24 -14.46 -2.43
N THR A 164 -12.98 -14.27 -1.33
CA THR A 164 -14.01 -13.22 -1.23
C THR A 164 -13.39 -11.82 -1.27
N THR A 165 -12.22 -11.62 -0.69
CA THR A 165 -11.50 -10.34 -0.75
C THR A 165 -11.13 -9.98 -2.19
N VAL A 166 -10.69 -10.97 -3.00
CA VAL A 166 -10.41 -10.76 -4.43
C VAL A 166 -11.66 -10.34 -5.16
N ARG A 167 -12.78 -11.06 -4.96
CA ARG A 167 -14.08 -10.74 -5.54
C ARG A 167 -14.54 -9.31 -5.19
N ASP A 168 -14.50 -8.97 -3.91
CA ASP A 168 -15.01 -7.69 -3.41
C ASP A 168 -14.14 -6.50 -3.88
N ARG A 169 -12.83 -6.72 -4.02
CA ARG A 169 -11.93 -5.71 -4.59
C ARG A 169 -12.14 -5.54 -6.10
N LEU A 170 -12.34 -6.64 -6.85
CA LEU A 170 -12.72 -6.56 -8.26
C LEU A 170 -14.01 -5.75 -8.45
N GLY A 171 -15.05 -6.04 -7.67
CA GLY A 171 -16.32 -5.31 -7.73
C GLY A 171 -16.16 -3.80 -7.48
N ARG A 172 -15.32 -3.41 -6.53
CA ARG A 172 -15.04 -1.99 -6.26
C ARG A 172 -14.26 -1.30 -7.38
N VAL A 173 -13.25 -1.98 -7.93
CA VAL A 173 -12.50 -1.45 -9.09
C VAL A 173 -13.42 -1.26 -10.29
N ALA A 174 -14.26 -2.26 -10.59
CA ALA A 174 -15.24 -2.17 -11.68
C ALA A 174 -16.22 -1.00 -11.48
N ALA A 175 -16.79 -0.86 -10.28
CA ALA A 175 -17.69 0.25 -9.96
C ALA A 175 -17.00 1.63 -10.07
N GLY A 176 -15.73 1.71 -9.68
CA GLY A 176 -14.89 2.92 -9.83
C GLY A 176 -14.68 3.29 -11.29
N LEU A 177 -14.35 2.31 -12.13
CA LEU A 177 -14.18 2.51 -13.58
C LEU A 177 -15.48 2.94 -14.27
N GLU A 178 -16.61 2.32 -13.92
CA GLU A 178 -17.91 2.74 -14.45
C GLU A 178 -18.27 4.17 -14.06
N LYS A 179 -18.01 4.55 -12.80
CA LYS A 179 -18.24 5.93 -12.36
C LYS A 179 -17.37 6.92 -13.12
N SER A 180 -16.10 6.61 -13.35
CA SER A 180 -15.18 7.44 -14.11
C SER A 180 -15.62 7.58 -15.58
N ARG A 181 -16.05 6.49 -16.22
CA ARG A 181 -16.56 6.51 -17.59
C ARG A 181 -17.82 7.38 -17.74
N ARG A 182 -18.76 7.26 -16.78
CA ARG A 182 -19.97 8.11 -16.79
C ARG A 182 -19.62 9.60 -16.62
N ALA A 183 -18.61 9.91 -15.81
CA ALA A 183 -18.16 11.29 -15.62
C ALA A 183 -17.45 11.86 -16.85
N SER A 184 -16.76 11.01 -17.64
CA SER A 184 -16.04 11.39 -18.86
C SER A 184 -16.94 11.49 -20.10
N GLY A 185 -18.21 11.11 -20.02
CA GLY A 185 -19.14 11.14 -21.15
C GLY A 185 -18.84 10.13 -22.26
N ASP A 186 -18.01 9.13 -21.99
CA ASP A 186 -17.60 8.12 -22.97
C ASP A 186 -18.75 7.11 -23.19
N PRO A 187 -19.34 6.99 -24.41
CA PRO A 187 -20.44 6.08 -24.62
C PRO A 187 -19.97 4.64 -24.42
N ALA A 188 -20.73 3.87 -23.65
CA ALA A 188 -20.49 2.46 -23.47
C ALA A 188 -20.51 1.75 -24.83
N GLU A 189 -19.33 1.30 -25.28
CA GLU A 189 -19.26 0.38 -26.41
C GLU A 189 -20.01 -0.89 -26.01
N ALA A 190 -21.17 -1.11 -26.61
CA ALA A 190 -22.01 -2.27 -26.30
C ALA A 190 -21.22 -3.52 -26.67
N LEU A 191 -20.86 -4.34 -25.68
CA LEU A 191 -20.27 -5.65 -25.91
C LEU A 191 -21.23 -6.44 -26.84
N PRO A 192 -20.72 -7.04 -27.93
CA PRO A 192 -21.54 -7.88 -28.78
C PRO A 192 -22.07 -9.04 -27.94
N LYS A 193 -23.38 -9.23 -27.96
CA LYS A 193 -24.04 -10.39 -27.36
C LYS A 193 -23.65 -11.59 -28.23
N GLY A 194 -22.71 -12.38 -27.75
CA GLY A 194 -22.40 -13.71 -28.25
C GLY A 194 -23.20 -14.77 -27.53
#